data_400b59f3c6b036c10b7313bd0d8600cd
#
_entry.id   400b59f3c6b036c10b7313bd0d8600cd
#
_cell.length_a   1.000
_cell.length_b   1.000
_cell.length_c   1.000
_cell.angle_alpha   90.00
_cell.angle_beta   90.00
_cell.angle_gamma   90.00
#
_symmetry.space_group_name_H-M   'P 1'
#
loop_
_entity.id
_entity.type
_entity.pdbx_description
1 polymer ?
#
loop_
_entity_poly.entity_id
_entity_poly.type
_entity_poly.pdbx_seq_one_letter_code
_entity_poly.pdbx_strand_id
1 'polypeptide(L)'
;MPTVQERFQAVIKRRLQIEIQNHPPLFPWESQLVEYPEFVEESSVALVPAWGWLAQQSKLNLPVALPDNIFQQLMEKCQLLLTSSLPLGPKLIQAVESFFPEDYQSINDVAGLVLRTAYRSVDALETMPNLQKDYSDLQPRQQMALSLMAAKQLLENLTLQISLANPVIEQQWQTNAGTLIIRVELQSLGRLLKLRVHSELPTAAVLKLQGNGNQTTAASEDADKVSLELDCPPTNQNYTLAVEFPGLEQQPLLLAINLTV
;
A
#
# COMPACT_ATOMS: atom_id res chain seq x y z
N MET A 1 -60.73 37.18 4.72
CA MET A 1 -61.20 35.91 4.11
C MET A 1 -60.40 35.66 2.86
N PRO A 2 -59.86 34.46 2.65
CA PRO A 2 -59.07 34.17 1.45
C PRO A 2 -59.97 34.29 0.22
N THR A 3 -59.44 34.90 -0.84
CA THR A 3 -60.17 35.11 -2.08
C THR A 3 -60.45 33.76 -2.78
N VAL A 4 -61.45 33.72 -3.66
CA VAL A 4 -61.83 32.51 -4.43
C VAL A 4 -60.58 31.97 -5.18
N GLN A 5 -59.75 32.88 -5.65
CA GLN A 5 -58.52 32.56 -6.39
C GLN A 5 -57.48 31.87 -5.51
N GLU A 6 -57.29 32.30 -4.27
CA GLU A 6 -56.36 31.68 -3.30
C GLU A 6 -56.81 30.26 -2.90
N ARG A 7 -58.14 30.07 -2.74
CA ARG A 7 -58.70 28.72 -2.46
C ARG A 7 -58.51 27.77 -3.64
N PHE A 8 -58.71 28.27 -4.87
CA PHE A 8 -58.53 27.48 -6.06
C PHE A 8 -57.04 27.10 -6.27
N GLN A 9 -56.12 28.02 -6.04
CA GLN A 9 -54.70 27.71 -6.09
C GLN A 9 -54.27 26.72 -5.03
N ALA A 10 -54.80 26.82 -3.80
CA ALA A 10 -54.51 25.86 -2.72
C ALA A 10 -55.00 24.43 -3.06
N VAL A 11 -56.16 24.31 -3.70
CA VAL A 11 -56.72 23.02 -4.13
C VAL A 11 -55.87 22.43 -5.26
N ILE A 12 -55.48 23.19 -6.25
CA ILE A 12 -54.62 22.76 -7.35
C ILE A 12 -53.25 22.31 -6.80
N LYS A 13 -52.65 23.13 -5.94
CA LYS A 13 -51.36 22.81 -5.33
C LYS A 13 -51.39 21.47 -4.57
N ARG A 14 -52.47 21.26 -3.78
CA ARG A 14 -52.62 20.00 -3.02
C ARG A 14 -52.82 18.81 -3.94
N ARG A 15 -53.60 18.95 -5.02
CA ARG A 15 -53.82 17.89 -6.02
C ARG A 15 -52.54 17.58 -6.79
N LEU A 16 -51.79 18.60 -7.16
CA LEU A 16 -50.49 18.43 -7.85
C LEU A 16 -49.47 17.75 -6.94
N GLN A 17 -49.43 18.07 -5.66
CA GLN A 17 -48.54 17.40 -4.70
C GLN A 17 -48.89 15.90 -4.55
N ILE A 18 -50.17 15.55 -4.50
CA ILE A 18 -50.60 14.13 -4.44
C ILE A 18 -50.26 13.40 -5.73
N GLU A 19 -50.44 14.07 -6.88
CA GLU A 19 -50.11 13.50 -8.19
C GLU A 19 -48.59 13.26 -8.36
N ILE A 20 -47.77 14.22 -7.90
CA ILE A 20 -46.30 14.09 -7.92
C ILE A 20 -45.82 13.00 -6.93
N GLN A 21 -46.49 12.83 -5.81
CA GLN A 21 -46.16 11.74 -4.86
C GLN A 21 -46.51 10.37 -5.41
N ASN A 22 -47.66 10.24 -6.10
CA ASN A 22 -48.11 8.97 -6.68
C ASN A 22 -47.42 8.63 -8.00
N HIS A 23 -47.05 9.65 -8.79
CA HIS A 23 -46.40 9.52 -10.08
C HIS A 23 -45.31 10.59 -10.23
N PRO A 24 -44.14 10.39 -9.61
CA PRO A 24 -43.05 11.35 -9.76
C PRO A 24 -42.65 11.48 -11.21
N PRO A 25 -42.44 12.72 -11.70
CA PRO A 25 -42.03 12.93 -13.08
C PRO A 25 -40.68 12.28 -13.35
N LEU A 26 -40.65 11.43 -14.39
CA LEU A 26 -39.41 10.79 -14.85
C LEU A 26 -38.49 11.83 -15.47
N PHE A 27 -37.21 11.74 -15.18
CA PHE A 27 -36.20 12.50 -15.89
C PHE A 27 -36.03 11.99 -17.33
N PRO A 28 -35.56 12.79 -18.29
CA PRO A 28 -35.48 12.39 -19.70
C PRO A 28 -34.65 11.13 -19.97
N TRP A 29 -33.83 10.71 -19.02
CA TRP A 29 -32.98 9.51 -19.08
C TRP A 29 -33.59 8.30 -18.34
N GLU A 30 -34.70 8.46 -17.64
CA GLU A 30 -35.39 7.37 -16.96
C GLU A 30 -36.50 6.82 -17.84
N SER A 31 -36.36 5.60 -18.32
CA SER A 31 -37.35 4.97 -19.18
C SER A 31 -38.46 4.22 -18.42
N GLN A 32 -38.26 3.92 -17.14
CA GLN A 32 -39.22 3.22 -16.29
C GLN A 32 -39.05 3.63 -14.83
N LEU A 33 -40.18 3.73 -14.08
CA LEU A 33 -40.15 3.76 -12.63
C LEU A 33 -39.67 2.39 -12.15
N VAL A 34 -38.44 2.32 -11.67
CA VAL A 34 -37.97 1.18 -10.91
C VAL A 34 -38.55 1.34 -9.51
N GLU A 35 -39.55 0.52 -9.14
CA GLU A 35 -39.90 0.36 -7.74
C GLU A 35 -38.68 -0.13 -7.00
N TYR A 36 -38.04 0.76 -6.25
CA TYR A 36 -37.03 0.34 -5.29
C TYR A 36 -37.75 -0.51 -4.24
N PRO A 37 -37.39 -1.77 -4.01
CA PRO A 37 -37.96 -2.55 -2.94
C PRO A 37 -37.74 -1.79 -1.62
N GLU A 38 -38.81 -1.69 -0.80
CA GLU A 38 -38.81 -1.02 0.52
C GLU A 38 -37.79 -1.62 1.51
N PHE A 39 -37.27 -2.78 1.23
CA PHE A 39 -36.08 -3.35 1.79
C PHE A 39 -34.97 -3.23 0.73
N VAL A 40 -34.28 -2.11 0.72
CA VAL A 40 -32.86 -2.19 0.49
C VAL A 40 -32.36 -3.02 1.69
N GLU A 41 -32.28 -4.36 1.55
CA GLU A 41 -31.14 -5.03 2.16
C GLU A 41 -30.01 -4.09 1.86
N GLU A 42 -29.38 -3.50 2.91
CA GLU A 42 -28.10 -2.89 2.73
C GLU A 42 -27.32 -3.94 1.93
N SER A 43 -27.39 -3.81 0.62
CA SER A 43 -26.45 -4.47 -0.27
C SER A 43 -25.20 -4.05 0.39
N SER A 44 -24.62 -4.98 1.15
CA SER A 44 -23.26 -4.80 1.65
C SER A 44 -22.58 -4.21 0.44
N VAL A 45 -22.38 -2.89 0.47
CA VAL A 45 -21.59 -2.20 -0.52
C VAL A 45 -20.40 -3.11 -0.53
N ALA A 46 -20.27 -3.91 -1.59
CA ALA A 46 -19.13 -4.78 -1.72
C ALA A 46 -18.01 -3.75 -1.68
N LEU A 47 -17.49 -3.55 -0.48
CA LEU A 47 -16.39 -2.66 -0.21
C LEU A 47 -15.42 -3.10 -1.24
N VAL A 48 -15.25 -2.30 -2.29
CA VAL A 48 -14.20 -2.53 -3.30
C VAL A 48 -13.01 -2.90 -2.45
N PRO A 49 -12.51 -4.15 -2.53
CA PRO A 49 -11.56 -4.63 -1.53
C PRO A 49 -10.45 -3.58 -1.50
N ALA A 50 -10.34 -2.86 -0.40
CA ALA A 50 -9.30 -1.86 -0.28
C ALA A 50 -8.00 -2.60 -0.60
N TRP A 51 -7.17 -2.02 -1.46
CA TRP A 51 -5.92 -2.63 -1.88
C TRP A 51 -5.20 -3.24 -0.67
N GLY A 52 -4.90 -4.56 -0.76
CA GLY A 52 -4.57 -5.39 0.41
C GLY A 52 -3.37 -4.91 1.24
N TRP A 53 -2.50 -4.08 0.65
CA TRP A 53 -1.31 -3.53 1.32
C TRP A 53 -1.51 -2.15 1.95
N LEU A 54 -2.70 -1.53 1.86
CA LEU A 54 -2.98 -0.22 2.47
C LEU A 54 -2.78 -0.23 3.98
N ALA A 55 -3.12 -1.34 4.64
CA ALA A 55 -2.92 -1.49 6.08
C ALA A 55 -1.46 -1.30 6.51
N GLN A 56 -0.49 -1.56 5.63
CA GLN A 56 0.93 -1.35 5.89
C GLN A 56 1.30 0.12 6.08
N GLN A 57 0.53 1.05 5.53
CA GLN A 57 0.76 2.48 5.70
C GLN A 57 0.76 2.89 7.18
N SER A 58 -0.08 2.26 8.00
CA SER A 58 -0.14 2.52 9.44
C SER A 58 1.13 2.15 10.20
N LYS A 59 1.99 1.30 9.61
CA LYS A 59 3.28 0.90 10.16
C LYS A 59 4.43 1.81 9.73
N LEU A 60 4.19 2.68 8.76
CA LEU A 60 5.16 3.70 8.40
C LEU A 60 5.12 4.82 9.43
N ASN A 61 6.29 5.22 9.91
CA ASN A 61 6.41 6.33 10.85
C ASN A 61 6.36 7.67 10.09
N LEU A 62 5.17 7.99 9.56
CA LEU A 62 4.93 9.22 8.81
C LEU A 62 4.16 10.22 9.68
N PRO A 63 4.49 11.51 9.63
CA PRO A 63 3.78 12.54 10.38
C PRO A 63 2.36 12.79 9.87
N VAL A 64 2.11 12.49 8.59
CA VAL A 64 0.80 12.60 7.92
C VAL A 64 0.61 11.37 7.04
N ALA A 65 -0.60 10.82 7.01
CA ALA A 65 -0.92 9.72 6.11
C ALA A 65 -0.91 10.19 4.64
N LEU A 66 -0.39 9.35 3.75
CA LEU A 66 -0.49 9.57 2.31
C LEU A 66 -1.90 9.21 1.82
N PRO A 67 -2.42 9.87 0.78
CA PRO A 67 -3.59 9.37 0.07
C PRO A 67 -3.36 7.95 -0.46
N ASP A 68 -4.40 7.12 -0.42
CA ASP A 68 -4.31 5.70 -0.77
C ASP A 68 -3.74 5.46 -2.17
N ASN A 69 -4.15 6.28 -3.14
CA ASN A 69 -3.66 6.21 -4.52
C ASN A 69 -2.16 6.54 -4.64
N ILE A 70 -1.67 7.49 -3.85
CA ILE A 70 -0.24 7.86 -3.83
C ILE A 70 0.56 6.74 -3.16
N PHE A 71 0.05 6.23 -2.02
CA PHE A 71 0.70 5.13 -1.32
C PHE A 71 0.80 3.87 -2.19
N GLN A 72 -0.28 3.50 -2.89
CA GLN A 72 -0.30 2.37 -3.81
C GLN A 72 0.75 2.53 -4.92
N GLN A 73 0.74 3.66 -5.63
CA GLN A 73 1.70 3.92 -6.70
C GLN A 73 3.13 3.92 -6.19
N LEU A 74 3.37 4.50 -5.00
CA LEU A 74 4.68 4.52 -4.37
C LEU A 74 5.17 3.11 -4.03
N MET A 75 4.30 2.27 -3.48
CA MET A 75 4.59 0.87 -3.18
C MET A 75 4.96 0.09 -4.44
N GLU A 76 4.19 0.22 -5.51
CA GLU A 76 4.45 -0.41 -6.81
C GLU A 76 5.80 0.03 -7.38
N LYS A 77 6.10 1.33 -7.35
CA LYS A 77 7.40 1.88 -7.78
C LYS A 77 8.55 1.35 -6.94
N CYS A 78 8.41 1.32 -5.62
CA CYS A 78 9.43 0.78 -4.72
C CYS A 78 9.70 -0.71 -5.03
N GLN A 79 8.66 -1.52 -5.26
CA GLN A 79 8.81 -2.93 -5.61
C GLN A 79 9.55 -3.12 -6.95
N LEU A 80 9.26 -2.32 -7.97
CA LEU A 80 9.99 -2.36 -9.24
C LEU A 80 11.48 -2.02 -9.08
N LEU A 81 11.80 -1.13 -8.13
CA LEU A 81 13.17 -0.69 -7.88
C LEU A 81 13.97 -1.64 -6.99
N LEU A 82 13.36 -2.67 -6.37
CA LEU A 82 14.06 -3.61 -5.50
C LEU A 82 15.20 -4.34 -6.22
N THR A 83 14.95 -4.80 -7.43
CA THR A 83 15.91 -5.56 -8.24
C THR A 83 16.93 -4.67 -8.96
N SER A 84 16.74 -3.35 -8.95
CA SER A 84 17.68 -2.43 -9.58
C SER A 84 19.00 -2.35 -8.79
N SER A 85 20.13 -2.22 -9.47
CA SER A 85 21.45 -2.05 -8.87
C SER A 85 21.73 -0.62 -8.39
N LEU A 86 20.75 0.28 -8.48
CA LEU A 86 20.90 1.68 -8.10
C LEU A 86 21.13 1.84 -6.59
N PRO A 87 21.95 2.81 -6.16
CA PRO A 87 22.04 3.22 -4.76
C PRO A 87 20.70 3.75 -4.24
N LEU A 88 20.52 3.79 -2.91
CA LEU A 88 19.27 4.21 -2.28
C LEU A 88 18.81 5.61 -2.73
N GLY A 89 19.71 6.59 -2.83
CA GLY A 89 19.34 7.95 -3.24
C GLY A 89 18.67 8.02 -4.61
N PRO A 90 19.28 7.53 -5.69
CA PRO A 90 18.64 7.44 -7.00
C PRO A 90 17.34 6.62 -6.99
N LYS A 91 17.25 5.53 -6.22
CA LYS A 91 15.99 4.78 -6.06
C LYS A 91 14.86 5.65 -5.49
N LEU A 92 15.14 6.45 -4.47
CA LEU A 92 14.18 7.36 -3.86
C LEU A 92 13.66 8.38 -4.87
N ILE A 93 14.56 8.97 -5.66
CA ILE A 93 14.21 9.95 -6.68
C ILE A 93 13.30 9.31 -7.72
N GLN A 94 13.68 8.14 -8.28
CA GLN A 94 12.87 7.42 -9.26
C GLN A 94 11.51 6.98 -8.73
N ALA A 95 11.41 6.63 -7.44
CA ALA A 95 10.14 6.26 -6.83
C ALA A 95 9.15 7.44 -6.79
N VAL A 96 9.65 8.67 -6.66
CA VAL A 96 8.84 9.87 -6.38
C VAL A 96 8.72 10.81 -7.58
N GLU A 97 9.64 10.77 -8.56
CA GLU A 97 9.69 11.70 -9.69
C GLU A 97 8.38 11.79 -10.49
N SER A 98 7.64 10.68 -10.61
CA SER A 98 6.38 10.65 -11.34
C SER A 98 5.25 11.48 -10.70
N PHE A 99 5.35 11.78 -9.41
CA PHE A 99 4.39 12.63 -8.70
C PHE A 99 4.70 14.12 -8.85
N PHE A 100 5.95 14.48 -9.17
CA PHE A 100 6.43 15.85 -9.26
C PHE A 100 7.28 16.07 -10.53
N PRO A 101 6.70 15.93 -11.74
CA PRO A 101 7.45 15.90 -12.99
C PRO A 101 8.15 17.23 -13.33
N GLU A 102 7.68 18.34 -12.79
CA GLU A 102 8.23 19.68 -13.07
C GLU A 102 9.35 20.10 -12.10
N ASP A 103 9.55 19.36 -10.99
CA ASP A 103 10.38 19.78 -9.85
C ASP A 103 11.60 18.88 -9.61
N TYR A 104 12.21 18.34 -10.65
CA TYR A 104 13.32 17.38 -10.53
C TYR A 104 14.49 17.88 -9.66
N GLN A 105 14.87 19.14 -9.75
CA GLN A 105 15.96 19.69 -8.91
C GLN A 105 15.55 19.72 -7.43
N SER A 106 14.32 20.12 -7.14
CA SER A 106 13.79 20.13 -5.78
C SER A 106 13.73 18.74 -5.17
N ILE A 107 13.40 17.70 -5.98
CA ILE A 107 13.40 16.30 -5.52
C ILE A 107 14.80 15.88 -5.09
N ASN A 108 15.85 16.19 -5.87
CA ASN A 108 17.23 15.85 -5.54
C ASN A 108 17.68 16.50 -4.22
N ASP A 109 17.36 17.78 -4.03
CA ASP A 109 17.73 18.52 -2.83
C ASP A 109 17.04 17.95 -1.60
N VAL A 110 15.72 17.67 -1.70
CA VAL A 110 14.93 17.11 -0.59
C VAL A 110 15.34 15.65 -0.33
N ALA A 111 15.63 14.85 -1.35
CA ALA A 111 16.12 13.48 -1.19
C ALA A 111 17.45 13.46 -0.43
N GLY A 112 18.36 14.40 -0.74
CA GLY A 112 19.60 14.59 0.00
C GLY A 112 19.41 14.92 1.48
N LEU A 113 18.37 15.70 1.81
CA LEU A 113 17.98 15.99 3.19
C LEU A 113 17.40 14.74 3.89
N VAL A 114 16.47 14.04 3.26
CA VAL A 114 15.83 12.82 3.80
C VAL A 114 16.86 11.71 4.06
N LEU A 115 17.90 11.59 3.22
CA LEU A 115 18.98 10.64 3.47
C LEU A 115 19.87 11.02 4.65
N ARG A 116 20.10 12.31 4.87
CA ARG A 116 20.95 12.81 5.97
C ARG A 116 20.21 12.76 7.32
N THR A 117 18.91 13.00 7.35
CA THR A 117 18.10 12.97 8.59
C THR A 117 17.99 11.58 9.19
N ALA A 118 18.28 10.52 8.43
CA ALA A 118 18.39 9.15 8.96
C ALA A 118 19.50 8.98 10.00
N TYR A 119 20.48 9.89 10.04
CA TYR A 119 21.61 9.86 10.98
C TYR A 119 21.47 10.82 12.17
N ARG A 120 20.47 11.67 12.17
CA ARG A 120 20.24 12.62 13.29
C ARG A 120 18.74 12.67 13.58
N SER A 121 18.42 12.20 14.79
CA SER A 121 17.16 12.33 15.54
C SER A 121 16.01 13.19 14.95
N VAL A 122 14.82 12.79 15.31
CA VAL A 122 13.48 13.38 15.13
C VAL A 122 13.41 14.92 15.26
N ASP A 123 14.39 15.57 15.89
CA ASP A 123 14.48 17.03 16.09
C ASP A 123 14.57 17.86 14.79
N ALA A 124 14.98 17.27 13.67
CA ALA A 124 14.98 17.99 12.38
C ALA A 124 13.58 18.13 11.76
N LEU A 125 12.60 17.37 12.25
CA LEU A 125 11.19 17.48 11.88
C LEU A 125 10.46 18.59 12.66
N GLU A 126 11.00 19.05 13.79
CA GLU A 126 10.42 20.14 14.60
C GLU A 126 10.44 21.51 13.90
N THR A 127 11.23 21.66 12.82
CA THR A 127 11.18 22.86 11.96
C THR A 127 10.08 22.79 10.90
N MET A 128 9.31 21.71 10.81
CA MET A 128 8.12 21.66 9.97
C MET A 128 6.92 22.20 10.75
N PRO A 129 6.29 23.30 10.30
CA PRO A 129 5.17 23.90 11.01
C PRO A 129 3.99 22.91 11.04
N ASN A 130 3.53 22.61 12.27
CA ASN A 130 2.25 22.03 12.66
C ASN A 130 1.57 21.13 11.60
N LEU A 131 1.98 19.85 11.55
CA LEU A 131 1.51 18.84 10.60
C LEU A 131 0.14 18.22 11.02
N GLN A 132 -0.77 19.01 11.56
CA GLN A 132 -2.17 18.59 11.80
C GLN A 132 -3.06 18.78 10.55
N LYS A 133 -2.45 18.88 9.37
CA LYS A 133 -3.15 19.11 8.11
C LYS A 133 -3.16 17.83 7.28
N ASP A 134 -4.21 17.67 6.48
CA ASP A 134 -4.27 16.61 5.48
C ASP A 134 -3.17 16.78 4.41
N TYR A 135 -2.77 15.69 3.75
CA TYR A 135 -1.75 15.72 2.69
C TYR A 135 -2.00 16.78 1.62
N SER A 136 -3.28 16.99 1.25
CA SER A 136 -3.70 17.96 0.24
C SER A 136 -3.45 19.41 0.65
N ASP A 137 -3.39 19.68 1.95
CA ASP A 137 -3.16 21.04 2.50
C ASP A 137 -1.67 21.39 2.64
N LEU A 138 -0.80 20.39 2.41
CA LEU A 138 0.65 20.59 2.47
C LEU A 138 1.16 21.32 1.23
N GLN A 139 2.21 22.13 1.41
CA GLN A 139 2.92 22.74 0.29
C GLN A 139 3.60 21.67 -0.57
N PRO A 140 3.80 21.87 -1.89
CA PRO A 140 4.42 20.88 -2.79
C PRO A 140 5.74 20.30 -2.26
N ARG A 141 6.59 21.15 -1.68
CA ARG A 141 7.88 20.71 -1.09
C ARG A 141 7.68 19.80 0.13
N GLN A 142 6.64 20.01 0.92
CA GLN A 142 6.29 19.16 2.08
C GLN A 142 5.71 17.82 1.61
N GLN A 143 4.85 17.83 0.60
CA GLN A 143 4.31 16.61 -0.03
C GLN A 143 5.45 15.76 -0.61
N MET A 144 6.42 16.40 -1.28
CA MET A 144 7.63 15.77 -1.81
C MET A 144 8.48 15.13 -0.71
N ALA A 145 8.74 15.87 0.37
CA ALA A 145 9.50 15.35 1.51
C ALA A 145 8.80 14.14 2.15
N LEU A 146 7.49 14.21 2.34
CA LEU A 146 6.68 13.14 2.90
C LEU A 146 6.70 11.89 2.00
N SER A 147 6.55 12.06 0.68
CA SER A 147 6.64 10.98 -0.30
C SER A 147 8.01 10.31 -0.33
N LEU A 148 9.08 11.09 -0.24
CA LEU A 148 10.46 10.57 -0.16
C LEU A 148 10.72 9.83 1.16
N MET A 149 10.18 10.30 2.29
CA MET A 149 10.27 9.60 3.57
C MET A 149 9.51 8.26 3.52
N ALA A 150 8.32 8.24 2.94
CA ALA A 150 7.55 7.03 2.74
C ALA A 150 8.27 6.04 1.83
N ALA A 151 8.80 6.50 0.68
CA ALA A 151 9.59 5.68 -0.24
C ALA A 151 10.80 5.05 0.45
N LYS A 152 11.50 5.82 1.28
CA LYS A 152 12.66 5.33 2.03
C LYS A 152 12.26 4.21 2.98
N GLN A 153 11.24 4.43 3.82
CA GLN A 153 10.76 3.41 4.76
C GLN A 153 10.21 2.17 4.04
N LEU A 154 9.52 2.34 2.90
CA LEU A 154 9.06 1.23 2.08
C LEU A 154 10.24 0.42 1.53
N LEU A 155 11.26 1.05 0.93
CA LEU A 155 12.43 0.36 0.39
C LEU A 155 13.22 -0.35 1.51
N GLU A 156 13.35 0.25 2.70
CA GLU A 156 13.96 -0.36 3.86
C GLU A 156 13.16 -1.57 4.35
N ASN A 157 11.83 -1.47 4.43
CA ASN A 157 10.95 -2.57 4.84
C ASN A 157 10.89 -3.70 3.80
N LEU A 158 11.01 -3.37 2.51
CA LEU A 158 11.03 -4.34 1.40
C LEU A 158 12.39 -5.02 1.24
N THR A 159 13.43 -4.57 1.96
CA THR A 159 14.79 -5.09 1.84
C THR A 159 15.24 -5.73 3.15
N LEU A 160 15.36 -7.05 3.13
CA LEU A 160 15.84 -7.86 4.27
C LEU A 160 17.36 -8.04 4.13
N GLN A 161 18.13 -7.48 5.06
CA GLN A 161 19.58 -7.63 5.08
C GLN A 161 19.99 -8.74 6.04
N ILE A 162 20.55 -9.82 5.52
CA ILE A 162 20.97 -10.98 6.31
C ILE A 162 22.47 -11.23 6.14
N SER A 163 23.13 -11.62 7.22
CA SER A 163 24.57 -11.91 7.22
C SER A 163 24.90 -13.02 8.20
N LEU A 164 26.13 -13.51 8.14
CA LEU A 164 26.63 -14.50 9.13
C LEU A 164 26.67 -13.91 10.54
N ALA A 165 26.86 -12.60 10.70
CA ALA A 165 26.83 -11.92 12.00
C ALA A 165 25.37 -11.75 12.52
N ASN A 166 24.43 -11.54 11.62
CA ASN A 166 22.99 -11.43 11.91
C ASN A 166 22.22 -12.46 11.08
N PRO A 167 22.22 -13.74 11.47
CA PRO A 167 21.74 -14.83 10.64
C PRO A 167 20.21 -14.97 10.63
N VAL A 168 19.49 -14.16 11.41
CA VAL A 168 18.02 -14.20 11.49
C VAL A 168 17.48 -12.79 11.42
N ILE A 169 16.48 -12.60 10.55
CA ILE A 169 15.70 -11.36 10.45
C ILE A 169 14.22 -11.73 10.38
N GLU A 170 13.39 -10.95 11.05
CA GLU A 170 11.94 -11.08 11.01
C GLU A 170 11.31 -9.75 10.60
N GLN A 171 10.34 -9.83 9.71
CA GLN A 171 9.58 -8.69 9.21
C GLN A 171 8.08 -8.99 9.25
N GLN A 172 7.30 -8.01 9.67
CA GLN A 172 5.84 -8.10 9.72
C GLN A 172 5.22 -7.16 8.70
N TRP A 173 4.25 -7.68 7.93
CA TRP A 173 3.48 -6.93 6.96
C TRP A 173 2.00 -6.98 7.30
N GLN A 174 1.38 -5.81 7.35
CA GLN A 174 -0.06 -5.71 7.57
C GLN A 174 -0.79 -5.85 6.24
N THR A 175 -1.72 -6.77 6.18
CA THR A 175 -2.63 -6.96 5.04
C THR A 175 -4.06 -6.82 5.52
N ASN A 176 -5.00 -6.65 4.61
CA ASN A 176 -6.43 -6.63 4.95
C ASN A 176 -6.93 -8.00 5.45
N ALA A 177 -6.22 -9.09 5.12
CA ALA A 177 -6.54 -10.44 5.60
C ALA A 177 -5.90 -10.76 6.97
N GLY A 178 -5.03 -9.89 7.48
CA GLY A 178 -4.31 -10.11 8.74
C GLY A 178 -2.81 -9.79 8.63
N THR A 179 -2.05 -10.22 9.61
CA THR A 179 -0.60 -9.99 9.66
C THR A 179 0.14 -11.13 8.99
N LEU A 180 0.95 -10.79 7.98
CA LEU A 180 1.94 -11.68 7.38
C LEU A 180 3.26 -11.52 8.15
N ILE A 181 3.81 -12.62 8.68
CA ILE A 181 5.12 -12.64 9.33
C ILE A 181 6.08 -13.40 8.44
N ILE A 182 7.22 -12.80 8.14
CA ILE A 182 8.29 -13.41 7.34
C ILE A 182 9.56 -13.42 8.17
N ARG A 183 10.07 -14.59 8.43
CA ARG A 183 11.33 -14.83 9.12
C ARG A 183 12.32 -15.49 8.19
N VAL A 184 13.44 -14.85 7.97
CA VAL A 184 14.53 -15.33 7.13
C VAL A 184 15.69 -15.75 8.01
N GLU A 185 16.21 -16.96 7.78
CA GLU A 185 17.33 -17.53 8.52
C GLU A 185 18.43 -17.97 7.56
N LEU A 186 19.67 -17.65 7.91
CA LEU A 186 20.86 -18.11 7.22
C LEU A 186 21.55 -19.19 8.05
N GLN A 187 21.58 -20.40 7.53
CA GLN A 187 22.22 -21.54 8.18
C GLN A 187 23.54 -21.87 7.48
N SER A 188 24.60 -22.03 8.26
CA SER A 188 25.89 -22.49 7.76
C SER A 188 26.06 -23.99 7.99
N LEU A 189 26.20 -24.75 6.92
CA LEU A 189 26.40 -26.20 6.92
C LEU A 189 27.80 -26.51 6.34
N GLY A 190 28.83 -26.20 7.11
CA GLY A 190 30.22 -26.35 6.66
C GLY A 190 30.62 -25.33 5.58
N ARG A 191 30.72 -25.78 4.32
CA ARG A 191 31.05 -24.89 3.18
C ARG A 191 29.82 -24.38 2.42
N LEU A 192 28.66 -24.88 2.76
CA LEU A 192 27.39 -24.47 2.12
C LEU A 192 26.61 -23.57 3.07
N LEU A 193 25.99 -22.55 2.51
CA LEU A 193 25.02 -21.72 3.18
C LEU A 193 23.63 -22.12 2.70
N LYS A 194 22.67 -22.16 3.60
CA LYS A 194 21.26 -22.41 3.29
C LYS A 194 20.44 -21.24 3.78
N LEU A 195 19.68 -20.64 2.86
CA LEU A 195 18.69 -19.62 3.17
C LEU A 195 17.35 -20.31 3.43
N ARG A 196 16.80 -20.14 4.61
CA ARG A 196 15.50 -20.64 5.00
C ARG A 196 14.55 -19.48 5.25
N VAL A 197 13.39 -19.55 4.65
CA VAL A 197 12.31 -18.56 4.85
C VAL A 197 11.15 -19.28 5.53
N HIS A 198 10.74 -18.79 6.69
CA HIS A 198 9.51 -19.19 7.38
C HIS A 198 8.51 -18.06 7.29
N SER A 199 7.29 -18.36 6.91
CA SER A 199 6.22 -17.38 6.82
C SER A 199 4.99 -17.87 7.58
N GLU A 200 4.41 -17.01 8.40
CA GLU A 200 3.08 -17.19 8.97
C GLU A 200 2.10 -16.41 8.10
N LEU A 201 1.21 -17.13 7.44
CA LEU A 201 0.29 -16.61 6.45
C LEU A 201 -1.07 -16.32 7.08
N PRO A 202 -1.68 -15.13 6.86
CA PRO A 202 -3.01 -14.84 7.37
C PRO A 202 -4.14 -15.56 6.59
N THR A 203 -3.86 -16.01 5.37
CA THR A 203 -4.79 -16.73 4.48
C THR A 203 -4.00 -17.52 3.45
N ALA A 204 -4.71 -18.25 2.57
CA ALA A 204 -4.11 -18.95 1.45
C ALA A 204 -3.12 -18.08 0.67
N ALA A 205 -1.90 -18.61 0.45
CA ALA A 205 -0.86 -17.88 -0.26
C ALA A 205 0.13 -18.79 -0.96
N VAL A 206 0.81 -18.25 -1.96
CA VAL A 206 1.93 -18.88 -2.66
C VAL A 206 3.18 -18.06 -2.43
N LEU A 207 4.23 -18.71 -1.95
CA LEU A 207 5.54 -18.12 -1.75
C LEU A 207 6.49 -18.63 -2.84
N LYS A 208 7.28 -17.71 -3.41
CA LYS A 208 8.31 -18.04 -4.42
C LYS A 208 9.61 -17.38 -3.98
N LEU A 209 10.60 -18.17 -3.65
CA LEU A 209 11.97 -17.71 -3.35
C LEU A 209 12.86 -17.98 -4.56
N GLN A 210 13.46 -16.94 -5.09
CA GLN A 210 14.31 -17.00 -6.29
C GLN A 210 15.64 -16.29 -6.08
N GLY A 211 16.70 -16.89 -6.60
CA GLY A 211 18.03 -16.29 -6.63
C GLY A 211 19.05 -17.24 -7.23
N ASN A 212 20.11 -16.69 -7.78
CA ASN A 212 21.23 -17.45 -8.37
C ASN A 212 20.81 -18.53 -9.40
N GLY A 213 19.77 -18.24 -10.19
CA GLY A 213 19.24 -19.20 -11.17
C GLY A 213 18.38 -20.34 -10.57
N ASN A 214 18.26 -20.42 -9.25
CA ASN A 214 17.43 -21.39 -8.56
C ASN A 214 16.13 -20.73 -8.07
N GLN A 215 15.07 -21.55 -8.01
CA GLN A 215 13.76 -21.13 -7.52
C GLN A 215 13.15 -22.24 -6.68
N THR A 216 12.54 -21.87 -5.57
CA THR A 216 11.73 -22.75 -4.73
C THR A 216 10.38 -22.13 -4.51
N THR A 217 9.33 -22.95 -4.53
CA THR A 217 7.94 -22.50 -4.33
C THR A 217 7.27 -23.36 -3.28
N ALA A 218 6.49 -22.74 -2.41
CA ALA A 218 5.59 -23.41 -1.49
C ALA A 218 4.25 -22.69 -1.45
N ALA A 219 3.17 -23.42 -1.23
CA ALA A 219 1.82 -22.87 -1.17
C ALA A 219 1.10 -23.42 0.07
N SER A 220 0.17 -22.63 0.59
CA SER A 220 -0.81 -23.07 1.57
C SER A 220 -2.20 -22.68 1.09
N GLU A 221 -3.18 -23.55 1.32
CA GLU A 221 -4.59 -23.30 0.98
C GLU A 221 -5.33 -22.57 2.10
N ASP A 222 -4.74 -22.46 3.29
CA ASP A 222 -5.30 -21.81 4.47
C ASP A 222 -4.28 -20.91 5.18
N ALA A 223 -4.72 -20.24 6.25
CA ALA A 223 -3.83 -19.55 7.18
C ALA A 223 -2.94 -20.59 7.88
N ASP A 224 -1.65 -20.60 7.58
CA ASP A 224 -0.70 -21.60 8.08
C ASP A 224 0.74 -21.09 8.07
N LYS A 225 1.65 -21.91 8.60
CA LYS A 225 3.10 -21.70 8.56
C LYS A 225 3.69 -22.44 7.38
N VAL A 226 4.35 -21.72 6.51
CA VAL A 226 5.02 -22.27 5.33
C VAL A 226 6.51 -22.01 5.41
N SER A 227 7.32 -22.96 4.96
CA SER A 227 8.77 -22.79 4.90
C SER A 227 9.33 -23.12 3.51
N LEU A 228 10.33 -22.32 3.11
CA LEU A 228 11.11 -22.49 1.88
C LEU A 228 12.59 -22.59 2.24
N GLU A 229 13.31 -23.42 1.50
CA GLU A 229 14.76 -23.52 1.64
C GLU A 229 15.44 -23.39 0.27
N LEU A 230 16.56 -22.67 0.23
CA LEU A 230 17.38 -22.51 -0.95
C LEU A 230 18.86 -22.59 -0.57
N ASP A 231 19.62 -23.41 -1.31
CA ASP A 231 21.06 -23.49 -1.14
C ASP A 231 21.73 -22.25 -1.74
N CYS A 232 22.61 -21.63 -0.96
CA CYS A 232 23.29 -20.40 -1.31
C CYS A 232 24.80 -20.61 -1.41
N PRO A 233 25.48 -20.08 -2.42
CA PRO A 233 26.94 -20.01 -2.41
C PRO A 233 27.40 -18.98 -1.34
N PRO A 234 28.59 -19.16 -0.76
CA PRO A 234 29.14 -18.25 0.24
C PRO A 234 29.68 -16.96 -0.41
N THR A 235 28.81 -16.21 -1.10
CA THR A 235 29.10 -14.95 -1.78
C THR A 235 27.97 -13.97 -1.57
N ASN A 236 28.28 -12.68 -1.62
CA ASN A 236 27.25 -11.64 -1.55
C ASN A 236 26.27 -11.80 -2.70
N GLN A 237 25.01 -11.98 -2.39
CA GLN A 237 23.95 -12.23 -3.37
C GLN A 237 22.62 -11.63 -2.96
N ASN A 238 21.80 -11.36 -3.98
CA ASN A 238 20.46 -10.87 -3.81
C ASN A 238 19.46 -11.97 -4.19
N TYR A 239 18.49 -12.20 -3.33
CA TYR A 239 17.37 -13.11 -3.55
C TYR A 239 16.09 -12.31 -3.55
N THR A 240 15.08 -12.82 -4.24
CA THR A 240 13.73 -12.20 -4.26
C THR A 240 12.74 -13.21 -3.68
N LEU A 241 12.00 -12.78 -2.69
CA LEU A 241 10.84 -13.49 -2.16
C LEU A 241 9.58 -12.81 -2.67
N ALA A 242 8.75 -13.55 -3.39
CA ALA A 242 7.41 -13.10 -3.80
C ALA A 242 6.37 -13.81 -2.95
N VAL A 243 5.43 -13.05 -2.39
CA VAL A 243 4.26 -13.56 -1.66
C VAL A 243 3.01 -13.17 -2.43
N GLU A 244 2.26 -14.14 -2.91
CA GLU A 244 1.07 -13.99 -3.73
C GLU A 244 -0.14 -14.57 -2.98
N PHE A 245 -1.23 -13.81 -2.89
CA PHE A 245 -2.49 -14.24 -2.31
C PHE A 245 -3.50 -14.47 -3.44
N PRO A 246 -3.74 -15.73 -3.87
CA PRO A 246 -4.59 -16.04 -5.03
C PRO A 246 -6.05 -15.59 -4.88
N GLY A 247 -6.54 -15.46 -3.64
CA GLY A 247 -7.90 -14.99 -3.34
C GLY A 247 -8.06 -13.48 -3.34
N LEU A 248 -6.99 -12.71 -3.54
CA LEU A 248 -7.00 -11.24 -3.54
C LEU A 248 -6.53 -10.75 -4.91
N GLU A 249 -7.33 -9.89 -5.54
CA GLU A 249 -6.97 -9.24 -6.81
C GLU A 249 -5.92 -8.14 -6.58
N GLN A 250 -4.71 -8.54 -6.22
CA GLN A 250 -3.61 -7.61 -5.96
C GLN A 250 -2.28 -8.14 -6.49
N GLN A 251 -1.34 -7.24 -6.71
CA GLN A 251 0.02 -7.62 -7.09
C GLN A 251 0.73 -8.35 -5.95
N PRO A 252 1.60 -9.35 -6.27
CA PRO A 252 2.42 -10.01 -5.28
C PRO A 252 3.26 -9.03 -4.46
N LEU A 253 3.47 -9.30 -3.18
CA LEU A 253 4.46 -8.58 -2.39
C LEU A 253 5.85 -9.12 -2.74
N LEU A 254 6.72 -8.24 -3.22
CA LEU A 254 8.10 -8.56 -3.52
C LEU A 254 9.01 -8.04 -2.40
N LEU A 255 9.87 -8.92 -1.90
CA LEU A 255 10.89 -8.61 -0.91
C LEU A 255 12.27 -8.96 -1.46
N ALA A 256 13.22 -8.06 -1.32
CA ALA A 256 14.62 -8.34 -1.63
C ALA A 256 15.33 -8.87 -0.37
N ILE A 257 16.03 -9.98 -0.48
CA ILE A 257 16.87 -10.54 0.58
C ILE A 257 18.32 -10.36 0.14
N ASN A 258 19.04 -9.47 0.80
CA ASN A 258 20.44 -9.18 0.52
C ASN A 258 21.32 -9.98 1.47
N LEU A 259 22.02 -10.97 0.93
CA LEU A 259 22.98 -11.78 1.67
C LEU A 259 24.35 -11.12 1.61
N THR A 260 24.93 -10.81 2.77
CA THR A 260 26.31 -10.36 2.94
C THR A 260 27.07 -11.42 3.75
N VAL A 261 28.22 -11.83 3.24
CA VAL A 261 29.08 -12.89 3.83
C VAL A 261 30.35 -12.28 4.39
#